data_570eef7bc86e3cbde7c5d7efc88fbb9b
#
_entry.id   570eef7bc86e3cbde7c5d7efc88fbb9b
#
_cell.length_a   1.000
_cell.length_b   1.000
_cell.length_c   1.000
_cell.angle_alpha   90.00
_cell.angle_beta   90.00
_cell.angle_gamma   90.00
#
_symmetry.space_group_name_H-M   'P 1'
#
loop_
_entity.id
_entity.type
_entity.pdbx_description
1 polymer ?
#
loop_
_entity_poly.entity_id
_entity_poly.type
_entity_poly.pdbx_seq_one_letter_code
_entity_poly.pdbx_strand_id
1 'polypeptide(L)'
;MSAGAIKRHYEKVIAACCFLILFTNVGLPSTSFSVFQPYLVDLPGVGNTGGSIIISVRTFMSLIGMLVVGRYYDLLNCRVGAFLASLCVCAGFFLYSQNTGSFIGLCAGSVFTGLGYGLGGMIASTMLINRWFRSNVATVAGIAAVGSGVAAVILPNVTVALIGAYSLSAAFLFESALALVLGVLVFLLLRNYPRDLGLEPYEAPEGKKAGKPGRARAARRNRNVPEKLAPLVLVAMTFVGCISVGGTSYLAVLFTSEGFSAEGAAALVALCGGCLTVAKLASGVVFDRVGTKRGSMFFFALFIGGTLLLCLSDMGNVGLAGAGVFLYGLGLSLGTVGISVWSIELAPKGREAKTIKNFQLCYALGGFIFTFLPGFLAEAFGTYLVTYVILLAMIAFAAVVVVGVYLLGDRRVSDSIRS
;
A
#
# COMPACT_ATOMS: atom_id res chain seq x y z
N MET A 1 -7.41 -22.31 27.08
CA MET A 1 -7.86 -23.15 25.93
C MET A 1 -6.97 -24.38 25.86
N SER A 2 -7.53 -25.59 25.77
CA SER A 2 -6.75 -26.81 25.66
C SER A 2 -5.99 -26.86 24.32
N ALA A 3 -4.80 -27.45 24.28
CA ALA A 3 -3.97 -27.58 23.09
C ALA A 3 -4.75 -28.19 21.88
N GLY A 4 -5.72 -29.07 22.16
CA GLY A 4 -6.58 -29.64 21.13
C GLY A 4 -7.59 -28.69 20.52
N ALA A 5 -8.06 -27.66 21.25
CA ALA A 5 -8.96 -26.63 20.71
C ALA A 5 -8.20 -25.64 19.79
N ILE A 6 -6.94 -25.33 20.10
CA ILE A 6 -6.07 -24.49 19.26
C ILE A 6 -5.78 -25.22 17.95
N LYS A 7 -5.50 -26.51 17.99
CA LYS A 7 -5.21 -27.32 16.80
C LYS A 7 -6.41 -27.37 15.83
N ARG A 8 -7.64 -27.35 16.36
CA ARG A 8 -8.89 -27.43 15.58
C ARG A 8 -9.24 -26.15 14.81
N HIS A 9 -8.63 -24.99 15.17
CA HIS A 9 -8.88 -23.68 14.59
C HIS A 9 -7.59 -22.95 14.20
N TYR A 10 -6.57 -23.73 13.81
CA TYR A 10 -5.24 -23.16 13.51
C TYR A 10 -5.25 -22.24 12.29
N GLU A 11 -6.24 -22.38 11.41
CA GLU A 11 -6.47 -21.46 10.30
C GLU A 11 -6.65 -20.00 10.77
N LYS A 12 -7.26 -19.77 11.93
CA LYS A 12 -7.41 -18.44 12.52
C LYS A 12 -6.08 -17.88 13.02
N VAL A 13 -5.21 -18.74 13.53
CA VAL A 13 -3.84 -18.35 13.93
C VAL A 13 -3.04 -17.93 12.71
N ILE A 14 -3.16 -18.64 11.58
CA ILE A 14 -2.50 -18.26 10.34
C ILE A 14 -3.03 -16.92 9.80
N ALA A 15 -4.34 -16.70 9.85
CA ALA A 15 -4.92 -15.40 9.46
C ALA A 15 -4.38 -14.26 10.34
N ALA A 16 -4.25 -14.48 11.65
CA ALA A 16 -3.63 -13.53 12.58
C ALA A 16 -2.13 -13.32 12.27
N CYS A 17 -1.39 -14.38 11.94
CA CYS A 17 0.00 -14.24 11.48
C CYS A 17 0.11 -13.39 10.20
N CYS A 18 -0.77 -13.60 9.22
CA CYS A 18 -0.79 -12.79 8.00
C CYS A 18 -1.11 -11.31 8.30
N PHE A 19 -2.04 -11.05 9.23
CA PHE A 19 -2.32 -9.70 9.73
C PHE A 19 -1.08 -9.07 10.36
N LEU A 20 -0.39 -9.77 11.26
CA LEU A 20 0.82 -9.28 11.93
C LEU A 20 1.98 -9.07 10.93
N ILE A 21 2.14 -9.95 9.95
CA ILE A 21 3.14 -9.80 8.88
C ILE A 21 2.90 -8.49 8.12
N LEU A 22 1.66 -8.18 7.75
CA LEU A 22 1.35 -6.95 7.02
C LEU A 22 1.39 -5.72 7.93
N PHE A 23 1.02 -5.84 9.19
CA PHE A 23 1.23 -4.77 10.17
C PHE A 23 2.71 -4.39 10.27
N THR A 24 3.60 -5.40 10.43
CA THR A 24 5.03 -5.18 10.65
C THR A 24 5.76 -4.77 9.37
N ASN A 25 5.60 -5.55 8.28
CA ASN A 25 6.45 -5.36 7.10
C ASN A 25 5.88 -4.34 6.10
N VAL A 26 4.61 -3.97 6.21
CA VAL A 26 4.00 -2.92 5.38
C VAL A 26 3.68 -1.69 6.22
N GLY A 27 3.07 -1.87 7.38
CA GLY A 27 2.64 -0.78 8.25
C GLY A 27 3.79 0.10 8.73
N LEU A 28 4.78 -0.48 9.40
CA LEU A 28 5.92 0.25 9.94
C LEU A 28 6.73 1.00 8.85
N PRO A 29 7.28 0.33 7.81
CA PRO A 29 8.15 1.01 6.87
C PRO A 29 7.42 1.90 5.85
N SER A 30 6.10 1.84 5.73
CA SER A 30 5.35 2.65 4.76
C SER A 30 4.55 3.76 5.44
N THR A 31 3.50 3.40 6.15
CA THR A 31 2.52 4.38 6.67
C THR A 31 3.01 5.10 7.92
N SER A 32 3.66 4.41 8.84
CA SER A 32 4.28 5.05 10.01
C SER A 32 5.45 5.93 9.59
N PHE A 33 6.26 5.48 8.64
CA PHE A 33 7.45 6.20 8.22
C PHE A 33 7.17 7.61 7.66
N SER A 34 5.97 7.86 7.12
CA SER A 34 5.64 9.18 6.56
C SER A 34 5.68 10.30 7.62
N VAL A 35 5.40 10.01 8.88
CA VAL A 35 5.45 11.01 9.96
C VAL A 35 6.86 11.28 10.48
N PHE A 36 7.85 10.46 10.13
CA PHE A 36 9.26 10.75 10.39
C PHE A 36 9.82 11.76 9.38
N GLN A 37 9.22 11.88 8.20
CA GLN A 37 9.75 12.72 7.13
C GLN A 37 9.99 14.18 7.52
N PRO A 38 9.08 14.89 8.21
CA PRO A 38 9.34 16.25 8.67
C PRO A 38 10.59 16.34 9.54
N TYR A 39 10.77 15.41 10.47
CA TYR A 39 11.93 15.38 11.36
C TYR A 39 13.23 15.02 10.65
N LEU A 40 13.15 14.17 9.60
CA LEU A 40 14.32 13.79 8.81
C LEU A 40 14.85 14.96 7.99
N VAL A 41 13.95 15.76 7.38
CA VAL A 41 14.37 16.92 6.56
C VAL A 41 14.99 18.01 7.40
N ASP A 42 14.65 18.11 8.69
CA ASP A 42 15.21 19.07 9.64
C ASP A 42 16.58 18.64 10.18
N LEU A 43 17.03 17.40 9.92
CA LEU A 43 18.35 16.95 10.38
C LEU A 43 19.47 17.65 9.60
N PRO A 44 20.58 18.02 10.31
CA PRO A 44 21.74 18.63 9.66
C PRO A 44 22.30 17.76 8.53
N GLY A 45 22.44 18.35 7.34
CA GLY A 45 22.99 17.66 6.15
C GLY A 45 22.01 16.74 5.42
N VAL A 46 20.74 16.67 5.79
CA VAL A 46 19.70 15.93 5.09
C VAL A 46 18.89 16.85 4.16
N GLY A 47 18.16 17.81 4.72
CA GLY A 47 17.29 18.70 3.94
C GLY A 47 16.18 17.98 3.17
N ASN A 48 15.42 18.75 2.39
CA ASN A 48 14.29 18.21 1.62
C ASN A 48 14.72 17.15 0.59
N THR A 49 15.79 17.42 -0.14
CA THR A 49 16.36 16.49 -1.14
C THR A 49 16.85 15.21 -0.47
N GLY A 50 17.60 15.30 0.63
CA GLY A 50 18.09 14.13 1.37
C GLY A 50 16.94 13.28 1.92
N GLY A 51 15.90 13.91 2.48
CA GLY A 51 14.70 13.21 2.93
C GLY A 51 14.01 12.42 1.80
N SER A 52 13.94 12.99 0.61
CA SER A 52 13.40 12.29 -0.58
C SER A 52 14.28 11.13 -1.03
N ILE A 53 15.60 11.26 -0.97
CA ILE A 53 16.53 10.17 -1.29
C ILE A 53 16.34 8.99 -0.32
N ILE A 54 16.23 9.26 1.00
CA ILE A 54 15.98 8.23 2.03
C ILE A 54 14.72 7.42 1.69
N ILE A 55 13.59 8.07 1.37
CA ILE A 55 12.34 7.38 0.97
C ILE A 55 12.52 6.61 -0.33
N SER A 56 13.23 7.19 -1.30
CA SER A 56 13.43 6.57 -2.62
C SER A 56 14.30 5.33 -2.53
N VAL A 57 15.37 5.33 -1.74
CA VAL A 57 16.20 4.15 -1.47
C VAL A 57 15.33 3.03 -0.86
N ARG A 58 14.48 3.35 0.12
CA ARG A 58 13.55 2.37 0.70
C ARG A 58 12.60 1.80 -0.35
N THR A 59 11.99 2.66 -1.17
CA THR A 59 11.02 2.25 -2.18
C THR A 59 11.67 1.42 -3.27
N PHE A 60 12.89 1.78 -3.69
CA PHE A 60 13.68 1.01 -4.64
C PHE A 60 14.03 -0.38 -4.11
N MET A 61 14.50 -0.47 -2.86
CA MET A 61 14.83 -1.75 -2.24
C MET A 61 13.59 -2.62 -1.99
N SER A 62 12.43 -2.01 -1.75
CA SER A 62 11.17 -2.76 -1.69
C SER A 62 10.79 -3.36 -3.06
N LEU A 63 11.02 -2.65 -4.15
CA LEU A 63 10.83 -3.17 -5.50
C LEU A 63 11.77 -4.35 -5.79
N ILE A 64 13.05 -4.24 -5.43
CA ILE A 64 14.00 -5.35 -5.54
C ILE A 64 13.52 -6.55 -4.72
N GLY A 65 13.10 -6.34 -3.46
CA GLY A 65 12.54 -7.39 -2.60
C GLY A 65 11.34 -8.08 -3.25
N MET A 66 10.41 -7.32 -3.84
CA MET A 66 9.25 -7.88 -4.56
C MET A 66 9.63 -8.69 -5.80
N LEU A 67 10.70 -8.31 -6.52
CA LEU A 67 11.15 -9.04 -7.71
C LEU A 67 11.77 -10.40 -7.35
N VAL A 68 12.43 -10.50 -6.22
CA VAL A 68 13.11 -11.72 -5.78
C VAL A 68 12.29 -12.58 -4.81
N VAL A 69 11.14 -12.09 -4.34
CA VAL A 69 10.33 -12.72 -3.28
C VAL A 69 9.93 -14.17 -3.61
N GLY A 70 9.65 -14.48 -4.87
CA GLY A 70 9.32 -15.86 -5.29
C GLY A 70 10.49 -16.81 -4.98
N ARG A 71 11.68 -16.51 -5.51
CA ARG A 71 12.88 -17.31 -5.24
C ARG A 71 13.25 -17.35 -3.77
N TYR A 72 13.06 -16.25 -3.07
CA TYR A 72 13.31 -16.15 -1.64
C TYR A 72 12.50 -17.18 -0.84
N TYR A 73 11.19 -17.32 -1.13
CA TYR A 73 10.30 -18.30 -0.48
C TYR A 73 10.37 -19.70 -1.08
N ASP A 74 11.01 -19.89 -2.23
CA ASP A 74 11.37 -21.21 -2.75
C ASP A 74 12.60 -21.77 -2.01
N LEU A 75 13.56 -20.91 -1.65
CA LEU A 75 14.77 -21.28 -0.90
C LEU A 75 14.53 -21.40 0.60
N LEU A 76 13.70 -20.51 1.15
CA LEU A 76 13.38 -20.43 2.55
C LEU A 76 11.91 -20.84 2.78
N ASN A 77 11.64 -21.55 3.86
CA ASN A 77 10.25 -21.79 4.23
C ASN A 77 9.58 -20.48 4.70
N CYS A 78 8.23 -20.40 4.58
CA CYS A 78 7.49 -19.17 4.89
C CYS A 78 7.69 -18.69 6.33
N ARG A 79 7.88 -19.59 7.28
CA ARG A 79 8.13 -19.27 8.69
C ARG A 79 9.44 -18.49 8.87
N VAL A 80 10.54 -19.02 8.32
CA VAL A 80 11.86 -18.39 8.38
C VAL A 80 11.89 -17.14 7.51
N GLY A 81 11.32 -17.19 6.30
CA GLY A 81 11.29 -16.05 5.39
C GLY A 81 10.54 -14.86 5.96
N ALA A 82 9.35 -15.07 6.56
CA ALA A 82 8.60 -13.99 7.20
C ALA A 82 9.36 -13.40 8.40
N PHE A 83 10.01 -14.22 9.19
CA PHE A 83 10.84 -13.76 10.31
C PHE A 83 12.04 -12.92 9.84
N LEU A 84 12.79 -13.40 8.85
CA LEU A 84 13.92 -12.66 8.29
C LEU A 84 13.50 -11.33 7.64
N ALA A 85 12.34 -11.29 7.00
CA ALA A 85 11.78 -10.04 6.49
C ALA A 85 11.49 -9.05 7.62
N SER A 86 10.87 -9.51 8.73
CA SER A 86 10.63 -8.67 9.91
C SER A 86 11.93 -8.28 10.61
N LEU A 87 12.95 -9.14 10.58
CA LEU A 87 14.29 -8.81 11.10
C LEU A 87 14.98 -7.74 10.24
N CYS A 88 14.78 -7.74 8.93
CA CYS A 88 15.23 -6.63 8.08
C CYS A 88 14.56 -5.31 8.47
N VAL A 89 13.23 -5.30 8.70
CA VAL A 89 12.53 -4.09 9.19
C VAL A 89 13.12 -3.64 10.54
N CYS A 90 13.29 -4.56 11.49
CA CYS A 90 13.91 -4.29 12.79
C CYS A 90 15.32 -3.67 12.62
N ALA A 91 16.18 -4.30 11.84
CA ALA A 91 17.55 -3.82 11.60
C ALA A 91 17.56 -2.44 10.94
N GLY A 92 16.64 -2.18 10.01
CA GLY A 92 16.53 -0.88 9.36
C GLY A 92 16.14 0.23 10.33
N PHE A 93 15.12 0.02 11.16
CA PHE A 93 14.73 0.99 12.20
C PHE A 93 15.78 1.14 13.29
N PHE A 94 16.50 0.08 13.64
CA PHE A 94 17.65 0.16 14.54
C PHE A 94 18.76 1.03 13.93
N LEU A 95 19.09 0.85 12.65
CA LEU A 95 20.07 1.70 11.97
C LEU A 95 19.63 3.16 11.93
N TYR A 96 18.35 3.46 11.69
CA TYR A 96 17.84 4.82 11.79
C TYR A 96 18.06 5.40 13.20
N SER A 97 17.78 4.64 14.26
CA SER A 97 17.93 5.11 15.64
C SER A 97 19.37 5.47 16.01
N GLN A 98 20.36 4.77 15.44
CA GLN A 98 21.78 4.96 15.72
C GLN A 98 22.43 6.03 14.82
N ASN A 99 21.79 6.43 13.73
CA ASN A 99 22.41 7.22 12.67
C ASN A 99 21.64 8.51 12.35
N THR A 100 20.94 9.10 13.30
CA THR A 100 20.22 10.39 13.11
C THR A 100 21.14 11.55 12.73
N GLY A 101 22.45 11.43 12.94
CA GLY A 101 23.47 12.40 12.50
C GLY A 101 24.19 12.03 11.19
N SER A 102 23.81 10.96 10.49
CA SER A 102 24.50 10.47 9.29
C SER A 102 23.54 10.15 8.15
N PHE A 103 23.57 10.94 7.09
CA PHE A 103 22.77 10.71 5.89
C PHE A 103 22.99 9.31 5.29
N ILE A 104 24.27 8.86 5.23
CA ILE A 104 24.59 7.51 4.71
C ILE A 104 24.01 6.43 5.62
N GLY A 105 24.07 6.61 6.94
CA GLY A 105 23.47 5.67 7.89
C GLY A 105 21.95 5.59 7.77
N LEU A 106 21.27 6.71 7.53
CA LEU A 106 19.83 6.75 7.24
C LEU A 106 19.50 6.03 5.92
N CYS A 107 20.31 6.22 4.87
CA CYS A 107 20.16 5.46 3.63
C CYS A 107 20.36 3.94 3.84
N ALA A 108 21.31 3.54 4.67
CA ALA A 108 21.52 2.13 5.03
C ALA A 108 20.28 1.55 5.74
N GLY A 109 19.67 2.28 6.69
CA GLY A 109 18.39 1.91 7.30
C GLY A 109 17.27 1.72 6.27
N SER A 110 17.23 2.60 5.26
CA SER A 110 16.27 2.51 4.14
C SER A 110 16.43 1.24 3.30
N VAL A 111 17.65 0.77 3.10
CA VAL A 111 17.90 -0.50 2.39
C VAL A 111 17.23 -1.65 3.12
N PHE A 112 17.44 -1.78 4.42
CA PHE A 112 16.88 -2.87 5.21
C PHE A 112 15.37 -2.77 5.35
N THR A 113 14.81 -1.59 5.68
CA THR A 113 13.34 -1.41 5.77
C THR A 113 12.65 -1.66 4.43
N GLY A 114 13.27 -1.26 3.32
CA GLY A 114 12.76 -1.53 1.97
C GLY A 114 12.76 -3.02 1.64
N LEU A 115 13.85 -3.74 1.89
CA LEU A 115 13.93 -5.19 1.70
C LEU A 115 12.88 -5.91 2.56
N GLY A 116 12.74 -5.55 3.83
CA GLY A 116 11.72 -6.12 4.72
C GLY A 116 10.31 -5.91 4.18
N TYR A 117 9.99 -4.72 3.67
CA TYR A 117 8.70 -4.43 3.02
C TYR A 117 8.48 -5.32 1.78
N GLY A 118 9.48 -5.42 0.90
CA GLY A 118 9.35 -6.19 -0.34
C GLY A 118 9.22 -7.69 -0.11
N LEU A 119 10.02 -8.24 0.79
CA LEU A 119 10.04 -9.68 1.11
C LEU A 119 8.88 -10.11 2.02
N GLY A 120 8.48 -9.28 3.00
CA GLY A 120 7.44 -9.60 3.98
C GLY A 120 6.06 -9.01 3.67
N GLY A 121 5.86 -8.43 2.49
CA GLY A 121 4.61 -7.75 2.12
C GLY A 121 3.48 -8.68 1.68
N MET A 122 2.59 -8.14 0.84
CA MET A 122 1.36 -8.81 0.40
C MET A 122 1.59 -10.15 -0.29
N ILE A 123 2.71 -10.32 -1.02
CA ILE A 123 3.01 -11.55 -1.74
C ILE A 123 3.23 -12.70 -0.77
N ALA A 124 4.02 -12.47 0.30
CA ALA A 124 4.26 -13.45 1.36
C ALA A 124 2.96 -13.92 2.02
N SER A 125 2.11 -12.96 2.42
CA SER A 125 0.81 -13.25 3.03
C SER A 125 -0.11 -14.02 2.09
N THR A 126 -0.15 -13.66 0.80
CA THR A 126 -0.96 -14.36 -0.21
C THR A 126 -0.49 -15.81 -0.42
N MET A 127 0.82 -16.06 -0.43
CA MET A 127 1.38 -17.41 -0.52
C MET A 127 0.94 -18.28 0.65
N LEU A 128 1.01 -17.75 1.88
CA LEU A 128 0.55 -18.44 3.08
C LEU A 128 -0.95 -18.75 3.03
N ILE A 129 -1.76 -17.75 2.68
CA ILE A 129 -3.22 -17.90 2.59
C ILE A 129 -3.58 -19.00 1.58
N ASN A 130 -2.95 -19.02 0.40
CA ASN A 130 -3.20 -20.03 -0.62
C ASN A 130 -2.80 -21.46 -0.19
N ARG A 131 -1.82 -21.60 0.74
CA ARG A 131 -1.43 -22.90 1.28
C ARG A 131 -2.39 -23.43 2.33
N TRP A 132 -2.99 -22.54 3.14
CA TRP A 132 -3.82 -22.88 4.28
C TRP A 132 -5.32 -22.87 4.02
N PHE A 133 -5.79 -22.17 2.96
CA PHE A 133 -7.22 -21.98 2.70
C PHE A 133 -7.57 -22.40 1.28
N ARG A 134 -8.54 -23.32 1.13
CA ARG A 134 -9.19 -23.66 -0.14
C ARG A 134 -10.44 -22.80 -0.37
N SER A 135 -11.09 -22.33 0.69
CA SER A 135 -12.26 -21.46 0.62
C SER A 135 -12.01 -20.16 1.40
N ASN A 136 -12.80 -19.13 1.12
CA ASN A 136 -12.73 -17.81 1.77
C ASN A 136 -11.36 -17.09 1.64
N VAL A 137 -10.55 -17.45 0.66
CA VAL A 137 -9.20 -16.88 0.41
C VAL A 137 -9.25 -15.35 0.34
N ALA A 138 -10.23 -14.79 -0.38
CA ALA A 138 -10.35 -13.33 -0.51
C ALA A 138 -10.71 -12.64 0.81
N THR A 139 -11.55 -13.27 1.64
CA THR A 139 -11.92 -12.76 2.97
C THR A 139 -10.71 -12.74 3.89
N VAL A 140 -9.94 -13.83 3.91
CA VAL A 140 -8.72 -13.93 4.76
C VAL A 140 -7.65 -12.95 4.28
N ALA A 141 -7.48 -12.78 2.97
CA ALA A 141 -6.59 -11.77 2.41
C ALA A 141 -7.01 -10.33 2.78
N GLY A 142 -8.32 -10.06 2.82
CA GLY A 142 -8.87 -8.81 3.32
C GLY A 142 -8.56 -8.58 4.79
N ILE A 143 -8.76 -9.59 5.65
CA ILE A 143 -8.42 -9.52 7.08
C ILE A 143 -6.91 -9.26 7.27
N ALA A 144 -6.07 -9.96 6.53
CA ALA A 144 -4.63 -9.74 6.56
C ALA A 144 -4.26 -8.30 6.17
N ALA A 145 -4.88 -7.77 5.11
CA ALA A 145 -4.63 -6.40 4.63
C ALA A 145 -5.02 -5.32 5.65
N VAL A 146 -6.00 -5.59 6.52
CA VAL A 146 -6.37 -4.69 7.64
C VAL A 146 -5.18 -4.49 8.59
N GLY A 147 -4.24 -5.42 8.69
CA GLY A 147 -3.04 -5.26 9.53
C GLY A 147 -2.24 -4.00 9.20
N SER A 148 -1.94 -3.76 7.93
CA SER A 148 -1.27 -2.52 7.50
C SER A 148 -2.14 -1.27 7.71
N GLY A 149 -3.46 -1.41 7.64
CA GLY A 149 -4.39 -0.32 7.91
C GLY A 149 -4.45 0.07 9.39
N VAL A 150 -4.45 -0.90 10.28
CA VAL A 150 -4.39 -0.66 11.75
C VAL A 150 -3.08 0.03 12.12
N ALA A 151 -1.96 -0.40 11.53
CA ALA A 151 -0.69 0.28 11.69
C ALA A 151 -0.77 1.75 11.24
N ALA A 152 -1.40 2.00 10.07
CA ALA A 152 -1.58 3.35 9.52
C ALA A 152 -2.40 4.28 10.40
N VAL A 153 -3.33 3.75 11.19
CA VAL A 153 -4.17 4.53 12.12
C VAL A 153 -3.46 4.79 13.45
N ILE A 154 -2.79 3.77 13.99
CA ILE A 154 -2.24 3.82 15.36
C ILE A 154 -0.85 4.46 15.39
N LEU A 155 0.04 3.99 14.51
CA LEU A 155 1.47 4.31 14.62
C LEU A 155 1.81 5.78 14.40
N PRO A 156 1.19 6.55 13.48
CA PRO A 156 1.53 7.96 13.31
C PRO A 156 1.44 8.76 14.61
N ASN A 157 0.33 8.59 15.35
CA ASN A 157 0.13 9.31 16.62
C ASN A 157 1.08 8.82 17.72
N VAL A 158 1.31 7.51 17.82
CA VAL A 158 2.26 6.94 18.79
C VAL A 158 3.68 7.43 18.51
N THR A 159 4.09 7.42 17.24
CA THR A 159 5.43 7.85 16.82
C THR A 159 5.67 9.33 17.16
N VAL A 160 4.74 10.22 16.83
CA VAL A 160 4.88 11.66 17.13
C VAL A 160 4.89 11.89 18.65
N ALA A 161 4.04 11.21 19.41
CA ALA A 161 4.05 11.30 20.88
C ALA A 161 5.40 10.84 21.47
N LEU A 162 5.99 9.77 20.93
CA LEU A 162 7.32 9.30 21.37
C LEU A 162 8.44 10.28 21.01
N ILE A 163 8.38 10.89 19.82
CA ILE A 163 9.37 11.92 19.43
C ILE A 163 9.28 13.12 20.36
N GLY A 164 8.06 13.59 20.66
CA GLY A 164 7.84 14.73 21.55
C GLY A 164 8.20 14.46 23.00
N ALA A 165 7.95 13.24 23.50
CA ALA A 165 8.24 12.87 24.88
C ALA A 165 9.72 12.51 25.13
N TYR A 166 10.41 11.95 24.14
CA TYR A 166 11.77 11.45 24.29
C TYR A 166 12.72 11.99 23.21
N SER A 167 12.70 11.38 22.01
CA SER A 167 13.55 11.77 20.88
C SER A 167 13.18 11.02 19.61
N LEU A 168 13.68 11.52 18.47
CA LEU A 168 13.58 10.84 17.18
C LEU A 168 14.20 9.42 17.22
N SER A 169 15.39 9.29 17.82
CA SER A 169 16.07 7.99 18.00
C SER A 169 15.26 7.01 18.84
N ALA A 170 14.60 7.48 19.90
CA ALA A 170 13.74 6.64 20.74
C ALA A 170 12.51 6.11 19.98
N ALA A 171 11.90 6.94 19.14
CA ALA A 171 10.77 6.51 18.29
C ALA A 171 11.20 5.46 17.27
N PHE A 172 12.36 5.63 16.63
CA PHE A 172 12.91 4.58 15.74
C PHE A 172 13.24 3.29 16.49
N LEU A 173 13.79 3.39 17.69
CA LEU A 173 14.10 2.22 18.53
C LEU A 173 12.83 1.49 18.95
N PHE A 174 11.76 2.21 19.27
CA PHE A 174 10.45 1.62 19.55
C PHE A 174 9.92 0.82 18.35
N GLU A 175 9.96 1.37 17.13
CA GLU A 175 9.51 0.64 15.93
C GLU A 175 10.39 -0.56 15.62
N SER A 176 11.69 -0.46 15.86
CA SER A 176 12.62 -1.59 15.77
C SER A 176 12.27 -2.71 16.74
N ALA A 177 12.04 -2.37 18.02
CA ALA A 177 11.65 -3.33 19.05
C ALA A 177 10.29 -3.98 18.73
N LEU A 178 9.33 -3.17 18.28
CA LEU A 178 8.01 -3.65 17.86
C LEU A 178 8.11 -4.65 16.69
N ALA A 179 8.92 -4.34 15.67
CA ALA A 179 9.18 -5.23 14.55
C ALA A 179 9.81 -6.57 14.99
N LEU A 180 10.75 -6.52 15.93
CA LEU A 180 11.38 -7.72 16.49
C LEU A 180 10.37 -8.57 17.25
N VAL A 181 9.63 -7.99 18.18
CA VAL A 181 8.64 -8.69 19.02
C VAL A 181 7.58 -9.36 18.14
N LEU A 182 7.01 -8.61 17.20
CA LEU A 182 5.99 -9.16 16.28
C LEU A 182 6.58 -10.21 15.34
N GLY A 183 7.80 -10.00 14.84
CA GLY A 183 8.53 -10.98 14.02
C GLY A 183 8.78 -12.30 14.76
N VAL A 184 9.21 -12.24 16.02
CA VAL A 184 9.39 -13.42 16.88
C VAL A 184 8.04 -14.09 17.15
N LEU A 185 6.99 -13.33 17.46
CA LEU A 185 5.65 -13.89 17.67
C LEU A 185 5.15 -14.63 16.43
N VAL A 186 5.29 -14.04 15.25
CA VAL A 186 4.96 -14.69 13.97
C VAL A 186 5.81 -15.96 13.80
N PHE A 187 7.11 -15.90 14.03
CA PHE A 187 8.00 -17.06 13.92
C PHE A 187 7.57 -18.22 14.83
N LEU A 188 7.14 -17.95 16.05
CA LEU A 188 6.69 -18.98 16.98
C LEU A 188 5.35 -19.61 16.57
N LEU A 189 4.42 -18.78 16.06
CA LEU A 189 3.07 -19.20 15.72
C LEU A 189 2.91 -19.74 14.30
N LEU A 190 3.71 -19.28 13.34
CA LEU A 190 3.54 -19.66 11.94
C LEU A 190 3.96 -21.10 11.68
N ARG A 191 3.18 -21.80 10.85
CA ARG A 191 3.52 -23.10 10.27
C ARG A 191 3.41 -23.02 8.75
N ASN A 192 4.26 -23.74 8.04
CA ASN A 192 4.35 -23.63 6.59
C ASN A 192 3.16 -24.24 5.88
N TYR A 193 2.74 -25.41 6.33
CA TYR A 193 1.67 -26.19 5.73
C TYR A 193 0.72 -26.75 6.79
N PRO A 194 -0.57 -26.92 6.48
CA PRO A 194 -1.52 -27.59 7.38
C PRO A 194 -1.04 -28.99 7.79
N ARG A 195 -0.45 -29.73 6.84
CA ARG A 195 0.07 -31.08 7.06
C ARG A 195 1.18 -31.16 8.14
N ASP A 196 1.89 -30.05 8.40
CA ASP A 196 2.90 -29.99 9.47
C ASP A 196 2.28 -30.20 10.86
N LEU A 197 0.95 -30.05 10.95
CA LEU A 197 0.15 -30.31 12.16
C LEU A 197 -0.81 -31.49 11.99
N GLY A 198 -0.72 -32.22 10.85
CA GLY A 198 -1.69 -33.28 10.51
C GLY A 198 -3.07 -32.73 10.19
N LEU A 199 -3.17 -31.53 9.61
CA LEU A 199 -4.40 -30.87 9.20
C LEU A 199 -4.48 -30.81 7.67
N GLU A 200 -5.72 -30.77 7.15
CA GLU A 200 -6.00 -30.41 5.75
C GLU A 200 -6.19 -28.90 5.62
N PRO A 201 -5.95 -28.33 4.41
CA PRO A 201 -6.28 -26.94 4.14
C PRO A 201 -7.74 -26.65 4.42
N TYR A 202 -8.00 -25.51 5.09
CA TYR A 202 -9.33 -25.14 5.53
C TYR A 202 -10.32 -25.03 4.37
N GLU A 203 -11.40 -25.79 4.47
CA GLU A 203 -12.56 -25.71 3.59
C GLU A 203 -13.82 -25.41 4.40
N ALA A 204 -14.54 -24.35 4.04
CA ALA A 204 -15.76 -23.97 4.75
C ALA A 204 -16.84 -25.06 4.57
N PRO A 205 -17.63 -25.38 5.61
CA PRO A 205 -18.76 -26.28 5.49
C PRO A 205 -19.72 -25.86 4.37
N GLU A 206 -20.32 -26.85 3.69
CA GLU A 206 -21.34 -26.60 2.68
C GLU A 206 -22.49 -25.81 3.30
N GLY A 207 -22.75 -24.60 2.81
CA GLY A 207 -23.73 -23.65 3.37
C GLY A 207 -23.12 -22.38 3.97
N LYS A 208 -21.81 -22.37 4.34
CA LYS A 208 -21.06 -21.18 4.75
C LYS A 208 -20.00 -20.76 3.72
N LYS A 209 -20.00 -21.37 2.54
CA LYS A 209 -19.15 -20.87 1.43
C LYS A 209 -19.63 -19.45 1.15
N ALA A 210 -18.80 -18.45 1.51
CA ALA A 210 -19.03 -17.07 1.09
C ALA A 210 -19.35 -17.13 -0.40
N GLY A 211 -20.50 -16.57 -0.78
CA GLY A 211 -21.17 -16.83 -2.06
C GLY A 211 -20.18 -16.98 -3.19
N LYS A 212 -20.37 -18.02 -4.02
CA LYS A 212 -19.53 -18.27 -5.20
C LYS A 212 -19.09 -16.94 -5.75
N PRO A 213 -17.78 -16.70 -6.08
CA PRO A 213 -17.37 -15.45 -6.67
C PRO A 213 -18.38 -15.13 -7.74
N GLY A 214 -19.22 -14.13 -7.48
CA GLY A 214 -20.56 -14.03 -8.08
C GLY A 214 -20.48 -14.20 -9.57
N ARG A 215 -21.52 -14.72 -10.21
CA ARG A 215 -21.72 -14.74 -11.68
C ARG A 215 -21.26 -13.44 -12.37
N ALA A 216 -21.20 -12.33 -11.64
CA ALA A 216 -20.57 -11.08 -12.04
C ALA A 216 -19.08 -11.21 -12.41
N ARG A 217 -18.30 -12.12 -11.81
CA ARG A 217 -16.90 -12.36 -12.20
C ARG A 217 -16.76 -13.10 -13.52
N ALA A 218 -17.73 -13.97 -13.86
CA ALA A 218 -17.80 -14.68 -15.16
C ALA A 218 -18.38 -13.78 -16.28
N ALA A 219 -19.15 -12.75 -15.92
CA ALA A 219 -19.72 -11.78 -16.84
C ALA A 219 -18.88 -10.50 -17.01
N ARG A 220 -17.71 -10.40 -16.37
CA ARG A 220 -16.74 -9.32 -16.63
C ARG A 220 -16.23 -9.49 -18.06
N ARG A 221 -16.89 -8.79 -18.96
CA ARG A 221 -16.64 -8.79 -20.39
C ARG A 221 -15.24 -8.26 -20.63
N ASN A 222 -14.34 -9.12 -21.10
CA ASN A 222 -12.98 -8.77 -21.46
C ASN A 222 -13.03 -7.68 -22.55
N ARG A 223 -12.76 -6.44 -22.17
CA ARG A 223 -12.78 -5.28 -23.08
C ARG A 223 -11.37 -5.12 -23.61
N ASN A 224 -11.10 -5.73 -24.77
CA ASN A 224 -9.80 -5.58 -25.42
C ASN A 224 -9.46 -4.11 -25.58
N VAL A 225 -8.43 -3.66 -24.87
CA VAL A 225 -7.84 -2.34 -25.11
C VAL A 225 -7.28 -2.33 -26.52
N PRO A 226 -7.60 -1.34 -27.35
CA PRO A 226 -6.93 -1.17 -28.65
C PRO A 226 -5.42 -1.13 -28.43
N GLU A 227 -4.65 -1.88 -29.20
CA GLU A 227 -3.18 -1.94 -29.04
C GLU A 227 -2.53 -0.54 -29.03
N LYS A 228 -3.08 0.38 -29.82
CA LYS A 228 -2.64 1.79 -29.86
C LYS A 228 -2.81 2.54 -28.54
N LEU A 229 -3.74 2.14 -27.67
CA LEU A 229 -3.97 2.77 -26.36
C LEU A 229 -3.25 2.07 -25.21
N ALA A 230 -2.69 0.89 -25.43
CA ALA A 230 -1.99 0.14 -24.39
C ALA A 230 -0.85 0.94 -23.72
N PRO A 231 0.03 1.65 -24.44
CA PRO A 231 1.07 2.48 -23.81
C PRO A 231 0.47 3.58 -22.93
N LEU A 232 -0.62 4.23 -23.39
CA LEU A 232 -1.29 5.28 -22.63
C LEU A 232 -1.88 4.78 -21.32
N VAL A 233 -2.45 3.57 -21.33
CA VAL A 233 -2.95 2.91 -20.11
C VAL A 233 -1.81 2.59 -19.15
N LEU A 234 -0.65 2.14 -19.64
CA LEU A 234 0.53 1.89 -18.80
C LEU A 234 1.02 3.18 -18.12
N VAL A 235 1.06 4.31 -18.86
CA VAL A 235 1.37 5.63 -18.29
C VAL A 235 0.35 6.02 -17.22
N ALA A 236 -0.95 5.79 -17.46
CA ALA A 236 -1.98 6.03 -16.46
C ALA A 236 -1.76 5.19 -15.18
N MET A 237 -1.35 3.92 -15.29
CA MET A 237 -1.01 3.07 -14.14
C MET A 237 0.22 3.60 -13.40
N THR A 238 1.22 4.11 -14.11
CA THR A 238 2.39 4.77 -13.50
C THR A 238 1.95 6.00 -12.69
N PHE A 239 1.07 6.84 -13.23
CA PHE A 239 0.57 8.03 -12.53
C PHE A 239 -0.28 7.67 -11.30
N VAL A 240 -1.09 6.62 -11.37
CA VAL A 240 -1.79 6.10 -10.17
C VAL A 240 -0.77 5.65 -9.12
N GLY A 241 0.36 5.06 -9.52
CA GLY A 241 1.46 4.72 -8.63
C GLY A 241 2.13 5.95 -8.00
N CYS A 242 2.38 6.98 -8.79
CA CYS A 242 2.95 8.25 -8.32
C CYS A 242 2.12 8.84 -7.17
N ILE A 243 0.82 8.98 -7.36
CA ILE A 243 -0.04 9.60 -6.35
C ILE A 243 -0.30 8.68 -5.16
N SER A 244 -0.44 7.37 -5.38
CA SER A 244 -0.76 6.44 -4.30
C SER A 244 0.43 6.21 -3.35
N VAL A 245 1.64 6.09 -3.86
CA VAL A 245 2.84 5.84 -3.06
C VAL A 245 3.56 7.14 -2.74
N GLY A 246 3.83 7.95 -3.76
CA GLY A 246 4.50 9.23 -3.60
C GLY A 246 3.69 10.20 -2.76
N GLY A 247 2.43 10.46 -3.12
CA GLY A 247 1.59 11.40 -2.39
C GLY A 247 1.39 11.03 -0.92
N THR A 248 1.14 9.76 -0.59
CA THR A 248 0.98 9.34 0.81
C THR A 248 2.26 9.46 1.63
N SER A 249 3.43 9.28 1.00
CA SER A 249 4.71 9.36 1.70
C SER A 249 5.05 10.78 2.18
N TYR A 250 4.46 11.81 1.55
CA TYR A 250 4.75 13.22 1.82
C TYR A 250 3.60 13.98 2.50
N LEU A 251 2.51 13.32 2.89
CA LEU A 251 1.38 13.99 3.57
C LEU A 251 1.79 14.67 4.87
N ALA A 252 2.59 14.02 5.71
CA ALA A 252 3.00 14.61 6.98
C ALA A 252 3.84 15.88 6.78
N VAL A 253 4.84 15.81 5.88
CA VAL A 253 5.72 16.97 5.61
C VAL A 253 4.96 18.08 4.87
N LEU A 254 3.98 17.77 4.03
CA LEU A 254 3.09 18.79 3.46
C LEU A 254 2.43 19.59 4.58
N PHE A 255 1.75 18.91 5.51
CA PHE A 255 1.01 19.59 6.56
C PHE A 255 1.93 20.38 7.51
N THR A 256 3.08 19.82 7.88
CA THR A 256 4.02 20.56 8.74
C THR A 256 4.64 21.77 8.03
N SER A 257 4.92 21.68 6.73
CA SER A 257 5.40 22.83 5.93
C SER A 257 4.35 23.92 5.76
N GLU A 258 3.06 23.59 5.84
CA GLU A 258 1.95 24.54 5.77
C GLU A 258 1.46 25.00 7.15
N GLY A 259 2.27 24.77 8.20
CA GLY A 259 2.06 25.31 9.54
C GLY A 259 1.20 24.48 10.48
N PHE A 260 0.85 23.25 10.12
CA PHE A 260 0.17 22.33 11.05
C PHE A 260 1.15 21.82 12.11
N SER A 261 0.65 21.57 13.33
CA SER A 261 1.46 20.90 14.35
C SER A 261 1.78 19.46 13.96
N ALA A 262 2.85 18.90 14.52
CA ALA A 262 3.25 17.51 14.27
C ALA A 262 2.12 16.52 14.64
N GLU A 263 1.42 16.77 15.75
CA GLU A 263 0.27 15.97 16.19
C GLU A 263 -0.90 16.08 15.22
N GLY A 264 -1.17 17.31 14.72
CA GLY A 264 -2.20 17.56 13.71
C GLY A 264 -1.89 16.84 12.40
N ALA A 265 -0.65 16.91 11.93
CA ALA A 265 -0.19 16.18 10.74
C ALA A 265 -0.29 14.66 10.93
N ALA A 266 0.11 14.13 12.09
CA ALA A 266 -0.01 12.71 12.39
C ALA A 266 -1.47 12.23 12.44
N ALA A 267 -2.37 13.03 13.03
CA ALA A 267 -3.80 12.72 13.05
C ALA A 267 -4.41 12.69 11.64
N LEU A 268 -4.03 13.63 10.77
CA LEU A 268 -4.45 13.65 9.36
C LEU A 268 -3.91 12.44 8.57
N VAL A 269 -2.66 12.06 8.78
CA VAL A 269 -2.07 10.84 8.18
C VAL A 269 -2.80 9.59 8.67
N ALA A 270 -3.10 9.50 9.96
CA ALA A 270 -3.87 8.40 10.54
C ALA A 270 -5.29 8.33 9.97
N LEU A 271 -5.96 9.47 9.78
CA LEU A 271 -7.26 9.56 9.10
C LEU A 271 -7.18 9.01 7.67
N CYS A 272 -6.14 9.41 6.91
CA CYS A 272 -5.89 8.88 5.56
C CYS A 272 -5.77 7.35 5.56
N GLY A 273 -4.97 6.80 6.47
CA GLY A 273 -4.78 5.36 6.63
C GLY A 273 -6.07 4.61 6.96
N GLY A 274 -6.89 5.18 7.84
CA GLY A 274 -8.22 4.66 8.19
C GLY A 274 -9.17 4.65 6.99
N CYS A 275 -9.26 5.77 6.25
CA CYS A 275 -10.06 5.88 5.04
C CYS A 275 -9.62 4.89 3.95
N LEU A 276 -8.30 4.76 3.72
CA LEU A 276 -7.75 3.77 2.80
C LEU A 276 -8.16 2.34 3.20
N THR A 277 -8.10 2.01 4.50
CA THR A 277 -8.44 0.68 4.99
C THR A 277 -9.91 0.35 4.74
N VAL A 278 -10.81 1.28 5.06
CA VAL A 278 -12.24 1.14 4.77
C VAL A 278 -12.47 1.06 3.25
N ALA A 279 -11.81 1.91 2.48
CA ALA A 279 -11.95 1.95 1.03
C ALA A 279 -11.48 0.66 0.35
N LYS A 280 -10.42 0.02 0.82
CA LYS A 280 -9.98 -1.31 0.31
C LYS A 280 -11.06 -2.37 0.45
N LEU A 281 -11.79 -2.37 1.56
CA LEU A 281 -12.89 -3.30 1.81
C LEU A 281 -14.14 -2.94 1.00
N ALA A 282 -14.50 -1.67 0.96
CA ALA A 282 -15.71 -1.18 0.31
C ALA A 282 -15.60 -1.16 -1.23
N SER A 283 -14.43 -0.85 -1.79
CA SER A 283 -14.25 -0.68 -3.23
C SER A 283 -14.56 -1.96 -4.03
N GLY A 284 -14.20 -3.13 -3.52
CA GLY A 284 -14.57 -4.39 -4.13
C GLY A 284 -16.09 -4.54 -4.28
N VAL A 285 -16.84 -4.22 -3.22
CA VAL A 285 -18.31 -4.27 -3.23
C VAL A 285 -18.89 -3.22 -4.19
N VAL A 286 -18.33 -2.02 -4.22
CA VAL A 286 -18.75 -0.96 -5.15
C VAL A 286 -18.52 -1.40 -6.59
N PHE A 287 -17.35 -1.89 -6.94
CA PHE A 287 -17.07 -2.40 -8.29
C PHE A 287 -17.99 -3.56 -8.70
N ASP A 288 -18.35 -4.44 -7.76
CA ASP A 288 -19.24 -5.55 -8.03
C ASP A 288 -20.71 -5.12 -8.23
N ARG A 289 -21.19 -4.11 -7.48
CA ARG A 289 -22.60 -3.65 -7.53
C ARG A 289 -22.86 -2.63 -8.64
N VAL A 290 -21.96 -1.64 -8.78
CA VAL A 290 -22.17 -0.49 -9.68
C VAL A 290 -21.49 -0.69 -11.05
N GLY A 291 -20.60 -1.68 -11.12
CA GLY A 291 -19.76 -1.99 -12.29
C GLY A 291 -18.47 -1.19 -12.31
N THR A 292 -17.46 -1.73 -12.98
CA THR A 292 -16.08 -1.19 -12.93
C THR A 292 -15.97 0.22 -13.49
N LYS A 293 -16.66 0.54 -14.60
CA LYS A 293 -16.64 1.88 -15.19
C LYS A 293 -17.15 2.95 -14.22
N ARG A 294 -18.37 2.77 -13.68
CA ARG A 294 -18.97 3.75 -12.76
C ARG A 294 -18.23 3.80 -11.43
N GLY A 295 -17.79 2.64 -10.92
CA GLY A 295 -16.96 2.57 -9.71
C GLY A 295 -15.64 3.30 -9.89
N SER A 296 -14.97 3.15 -11.05
CA SER A 296 -13.75 3.90 -11.36
C SER A 296 -13.99 5.40 -11.41
N MET A 297 -15.06 5.85 -12.08
CA MET A 297 -15.43 7.28 -12.12
C MET A 297 -15.66 7.83 -10.71
N PHE A 298 -16.37 7.09 -9.86
CA PHE A 298 -16.64 7.50 -8.47
C PHE A 298 -15.34 7.64 -7.65
N PHE A 299 -14.47 6.63 -7.66
CA PHE A 299 -13.22 6.71 -6.90
C PHE A 299 -12.22 7.71 -7.49
N PHE A 300 -12.19 7.91 -8.81
CA PHE A 300 -11.39 9.00 -9.40
C PHE A 300 -11.90 10.37 -8.98
N ALA A 301 -13.24 10.58 -8.94
CA ALA A 301 -13.80 11.85 -8.48
C ALA A 301 -13.42 12.13 -7.01
N LEU A 302 -13.49 11.12 -6.13
CA LEU A 302 -13.02 11.26 -4.74
C LEU A 302 -11.52 11.58 -4.69
N PHE A 303 -10.70 10.90 -5.48
CA PHE A 303 -9.25 11.08 -5.47
C PHE A 303 -8.84 12.45 -5.99
N ILE A 304 -9.43 12.90 -7.10
CA ILE A 304 -9.19 14.24 -7.67
C ILE A 304 -9.69 15.32 -6.70
N GLY A 305 -10.91 15.18 -6.16
CA GLY A 305 -11.46 16.12 -5.19
C GLY A 305 -10.61 16.21 -3.93
N GLY A 306 -10.18 15.06 -3.39
CA GLY A 306 -9.27 15.01 -2.24
C GLY A 306 -7.93 15.68 -2.52
N THR A 307 -7.29 15.37 -3.66
CA THR A 307 -6.02 15.98 -4.05
C THR A 307 -6.15 17.49 -4.28
N LEU A 308 -7.27 17.94 -4.86
CA LEU A 308 -7.55 19.37 -5.03
C LEU A 308 -7.66 20.09 -3.69
N LEU A 309 -8.36 19.49 -2.71
CA LEU A 309 -8.45 20.07 -1.36
C LEU A 309 -7.09 20.08 -0.65
N LEU A 310 -6.23 19.08 -0.89
CA LEU A 310 -4.86 19.09 -0.37
C LEU A 310 -4.02 20.22 -0.98
N CYS A 311 -4.22 20.57 -2.26
CA CYS A 311 -3.56 21.73 -2.88
C CYS A 311 -4.00 23.07 -2.27
N LEU A 312 -5.12 23.10 -1.56
CA LEU A 312 -5.62 24.28 -0.85
C LEU A 312 -5.31 24.26 0.65
N SER A 313 -4.50 23.32 1.10
CA SER A 313 -4.15 23.16 2.53
C SER A 313 -3.23 24.28 3.05
N ASP A 314 -2.65 25.10 2.18
CA ASP A 314 -1.90 26.31 2.49
C ASP A 314 -2.71 27.37 3.27
N MET A 315 -4.04 27.26 3.23
CA MET A 315 -4.94 28.15 3.98
C MET A 315 -4.94 27.88 5.50
N GLY A 316 -4.22 26.85 5.98
CA GLY A 316 -4.15 26.50 7.42
C GLY A 316 -5.48 26.01 8.01
N ASN A 317 -6.46 25.69 7.16
CA ASN A 317 -7.80 25.25 7.59
C ASN A 317 -7.81 23.73 7.84
N VAL A 318 -7.85 23.32 9.11
CA VAL A 318 -7.89 21.91 9.53
C VAL A 318 -9.09 21.17 8.94
N GLY A 319 -10.25 21.83 8.82
CA GLY A 319 -11.44 21.23 8.22
C GLY A 319 -11.25 20.92 6.74
N LEU A 320 -10.60 21.82 6.00
CA LEU A 320 -10.30 21.63 4.58
C LEU A 320 -9.27 20.51 4.38
N ALA A 321 -8.20 20.51 5.17
CA ALA A 321 -7.21 19.47 5.18
C ALA A 321 -7.81 18.10 5.53
N GLY A 322 -8.67 18.03 6.55
CA GLY A 322 -9.38 16.83 6.96
C GLY A 322 -10.30 16.28 5.87
N ALA A 323 -11.09 17.15 5.22
CA ALA A 323 -11.93 16.77 4.08
C ALA A 323 -11.09 16.29 2.90
N GLY A 324 -9.97 16.97 2.60
CA GLY A 324 -9.02 16.59 1.56
C GLY A 324 -8.46 15.20 1.80
N VAL A 325 -7.93 14.95 2.99
CA VAL A 325 -7.38 13.65 3.40
C VAL A 325 -8.43 12.54 3.39
N PHE A 326 -9.66 12.84 3.82
CA PHE A 326 -10.76 11.88 3.81
C PHE A 326 -11.07 11.40 2.38
N LEU A 327 -11.29 12.33 1.46
CA LEU A 327 -11.56 12.00 0.06
C LEU A 327 -10.36 11.35 -0.63
N TYR A 328 -9.17 11.87 -0.38
CA TYR A 328 -7.91 11.32 -0.89
C TYR A 328 -7.71 9.86 -0.43
N GLY A 329 -7.87 9.60 0.87
CA GLY A 329 -7.74 8.27 1.46
C GLY A 329 -8.72 7.25 0.87
N LEU A 330 -9.97 7.65 0.59
CA LEU A 330 -10.94 6.81 -0.12
C LEU A 330 -10.50 6.54 -1.57
N GLY A 331 -9.99 7.55 -2.26
CA GLY A 331 -9.49 7.45 -3.63
C GLY A 331 -8.28 6.51 -3.79
N LEU A 332 -7.44 6.39 -2.76
CA LEU A 332 -6.27 5.50 -2.75
C LEU A 332 -6.60 4.02 -3.02
N SER A 333 -7.86 3.60 -2.86
CA SER A 333 -8.31 2.25 -3.21
C SER A 333 -8.10 1.92 -4.70
N LEU A 334 -8.02 2.92 -5.57
CA LEU A 334 -7.69 2.72 -6.99
C LEU A 334 -6.30 2.13 -7.19
N GLY A 335 -5.31 2.51 -6.39
CA GLY A 335 -3.95 1.97 -6.43
C GLY A 335 -3.84 0.50 -6.00
N THR A 336 -4.85 -0.06 -5.35
CA THR A 336 -4.85 -1.44 -4.88
C THR A 336 -5.91 -2.28 -5.61
N VAL A 337 -7.18 -2.01 -5.35
CA VAL A 337 -8.30 -2.77 -5.91
C VAL A 337 -8.55 -2.37 -7.37
N GLY A 338 -8.47 -1.08 -7.69
CA GLY A 338 -8.69 -0.56 -9.06
C GLY A 338 -7.74 -1.18 -10.07
N ILE A 339 -6.43 -1.15 -9.79
CA ILE A 339 -5.42 -1.74 -10.69
C ILE A 339 -5.68 -3.24 -10.91
N SER A 340 -6.04 -3.96 -9.85
CA SER A 340 -6.33 -5.40 -9.96
C SER A 340 -7.54 -5.67 -10.84
N VAL A 341 -8.58 -4.87 -10.74
CA VAL A 341 -9.80 -5.01 -11.56
C VAL A 341 -9.53 -4.61 -13.00
N TRP A 342 -8.87 -3.47 -13.24
CA TRP A 342 -8.52 -3.00 -14.58
C TRP A 342 -7.60 -3.96 -15.31
N SER A 343 -6.64 -4.58 -14.61
CA SER A 343 -5.71 -5.53 -15.21
C SER A 343 -6.38 -6.80 -15.74
N ILE A 344 -7.55 -7.16 -15.20
CA ILE A 344 -8.35 -8.29 -15.65
C ILE A 344 -9.29 -7.86 -16.79
N GLU A 345 -9.99 -6.73 -16.64
CA GLU A 345 -11.02 -6.30 -17.60
C GLU A 345 -10.45 -5.69 -18.89
N LEU A 346 -9.31 -5.01 -18.78
CA LEU A 346 -8.66 -4.34 -19.91
C LEU A 346 -7.60 -5.22 -20.60
N ALA A 347 -7.38 -6.44 -20.14
CA ALA A 347 -6.43 -7.36 -20.75
C ALA A 347 -6.92 -7.89 -22.10
N PRO A 348 -6.05 -8.03 -23.11
CA PRO A 348 -6.34 -8.83 -24.28
C PRO A 348 -6.56 -10.29 -23.91
N LYS A 349 -7.47 -11.00 -24.62
CA LYS A 349 -7.74 -12.43 -24.37
C LYS A 349 -6.44 -13.24 -24.46
N GLY A 350 -6.18 -14.09 -23.46
CA GLY A 350 -4.99 -14.93 -23.38
C GLY A 350 -3.71 -14.22 -22.95
N ARG A 351 -3.75 -12.92 -22.63
CA ARG A 351 -2.60 -12.13 -22.14
C ARG A 351 -2.82 -11.54 -20.75
N GLU A 352 -3.79 -12.06 -20.00
CA GLU A 352 -4.20 -11.53 -18.70
C GLU A 352 -3.03 -11.48 -17.71
N ALA A 353 -2.27 -12.56 -17.58
CA ALA A 353 -1.12 -12.62 -16.67
C ALA A 353 -0.04 -11.58 -17.00
N LYS A 354 0.23 -11.37 -18.31
CA LYS A 354 1.18 -10.34 -18.77
C LYS A 354 0.68 -8.94 -18.45
N THR A 355 -0.61 -8.69 -18.63
CA THR A 355 -1.24 -7.39 -18.35
C THR A 355 -1.21 -7.09 -16.85
N ILE A 356 -1.57 -8.06 -16.00
CA ILE A 356 -1.48 -7.93 -14.55
C ILE A 356 -0.06 -7.55 -14.12
N LYS A 357 0.95 -8.28 -14.62
CA LYS A 357 2.36 -8.00 -14.33
C LYS A 357 2.76 -6.59 -14.77
N ASN A 358 2.41 -6.18 -15.98
CA ASN A 358 2.78 -4.88 -16.52
C ASN A 358 2.12 -3.73 -15.73
N PHE A 359 0.83 -3.85 -15.38
CA PHE A 359 0.13 -2.83 -14.59
C PHE A 359 0.74 -2.66 -13.20
N GLN A 360 1.03 -3.79 -12.52
CA GLN A 360 1.68 -3.76 -11.21
C GLN A 360 3.10 -3.18 -11.28
N LEU A 361 3.85 -3.52 -12.33
CA LEU A 361 5.19 -2.98 -12.53
C LEU A 361 5.16 -1.47 -12.78
N CYS A 362 4.28 -0.99 -13.66
CA CYS A 362 4.13 0.45 -13.94
C CYS A 362 3.70 1.21 -12.68
N TYR A 363 2.77 0.66 -11.89
CA TYR A 363 2.38 1.23 -10.60
C TYR A 363 3.56 1.34 -9.63
N ALA A 364 4.33 0.28 -9.48
CA ALA A 364 5.48 0.26 -8.56
C ALA A 364 6.60 1.21 -9.03
N LEU A 365 6.86 1.27 -10.34
CA LEU A 365 7.81 2.22 -10.93
C LEU A 365 7.36 3.67 -10.73
N GLY A 366 6.07 3.97 -10.92
CA GLY A 366 5.52 5.29 -10.65
C GLY A 366 5.73 5.71 -9.20
N GLY A 367 5.43 4.82 -8.26
CA GLY A 367 5.68 5.04 -6.84
C GLY A 367 7.15 5.34 -6.56
N PHE A 368 8.06 4.56 -7.11
CA PHE A 368 9.50 4.77 -6.93
C PHE A 368 9.97 6.12 -7.52
N ILE A 369 9.65 6.39 -8.77
CA ILE A 369 10.09 7.63 -9.45
C ILE A 369 9.58 8.85 -8.69
N PHE A 370 8.33 8.82 -8.25
CA PHE A 370 7.72 9.99 -7.61
C PHE A 370 8.13 10.16 -6.15
N THR A 371 8.64 9.15 -5.45
CA THR A 371 9.21 9.35 -4.11
C THR A 371 10.54 10.12 -4.11
N PHE A 372 11.20 10.18 -5.26
CA PHE A 372 12.44 10.94 -5.42
C PHE A 372 12.21 12.44 -5.68
N LEU A 373 11.13 12.80 -6.39
CA LEU A 373 10.90 14.14 -6.92
C LEU A 373 10.49 15.20 -5.88
N PRO A 374 9.66 14.94 -4.86
CA PRO A 374 9.06 15.97 -4.01
C PRO A 374 10.05 16.84 -3.25
N GLY A 375 11.16 16.27 -2.77
CA GLY A 375 12.18 17.04 -2.05
C GLY A 375 12.90 18.04 -2.95
N PHE A 376 13.22 17.65 -4.20
CA PHE A 376 13.80 18.56 -5.17
C PHE A 376 12.83 19.68 -5.54
N LEU A 377 11.54 19.36 -5.68
CA LEU A 377 10.51 20.38 -5.95
C LEU A 377 10.36 21.32 -4.74
N ALA A 378 10.35 20.81 -3.52
CA ALA A 378 10.24 21.62 -2.33
C ALA A 378 11.48 22.53 -2.14
N GLU A 379 12.67 22.05 -2.51
CA GLU A 379 13.89 22.87 -2.47
C GLU A 379 13.88 23.97 -3.53
N ALA A 380 13.37 23.67 -4.74
CA ALA A 380 13.30 24.62 -5.83
C ALA A 380 12.20 25.68 -5.67
N PHE A 381 11.04 25.30 -5.10
CA PHE A 381 9.84 26.15 -5.04
C PHE A 381 9.49 26.60 -3.61
N GLY A 382 10.21 26.12 -2.59
CA GLY A 382 9.98 26.50 -1.20
C GLY A 382 8.74 25.86 -0.54
N THR A 383 8.02 24.96 -1.24
CA THR A 383 6.80 24.33 -0.73
C THR A 383 6.56 22.93 -1.33
N TYR A 384 5.97 22.06 -0.55
CA TYR A 384 5.51 20.74 -1.01
C TYR A 384 4.18 20.77 -1.79
N LEU A 385 3.45 21.90 -1.79
CA LEU A 385 2.19 22.06 -2.53
C LEU A 385 2.33 21.80 -4.03
N VAL A 386 3.46 22.25 -4.63
CA VAL A 386 3.77 22.00 -6.05
C VAL A 386 3.71 20.52 -6.39
N THR A 387 4.17 19.67 -5.48
CA THR A 387 4.09 18.22 -5.61
C THR A 387 2.64 17.76 -5.81
N TYR A 388 1.72 18.26 -5.00
CA TYR A 388 0.30 17.85 -5.05
C TYR A 388 -0.42 18.45 -6.26
N VAL A 389 -0.01 19.62 -6.76
CA VAL A 389 -0.51 20.17 -8.03
C VAL A 389 -0.10 19.28 -9.22
N ILE A 390 1.13 18.79 -9.23
CA ILE A 390 1.60 17.84 -10.24
C ILE A 390 0.83 16.51 -10.13
N LEU A 391 0.63 16.00 -8.91
CA LEU A 391 -0.14 14.78 -8.67
C LEU A 391 -1.60 14.93 -9.09
N LEU A 392 -2.21 16.12 -8.90
CA LEU A 392 -3.55 16.43 -9.37
C LEU A 392 -3.67 16.32 -10.89
N ALA A 393 -2.71 16.87 -11.62
CA ALA A 393 -2.66 16.75 -13.08
C ALA A 393 -2.48 15.28 -13.52
N MET A 394 -1.62 14.53 -12.83
CA MET A 394 -1.37 13.11 -13.14
C MET A 394 -2.62 12.25 -12.90
N ILE A 395 -3.36 12.46 -11.80
CA ILE A 395 -4.56 11.65 -11.52
C ILE A 395 -5.72 12.03 -12.44
N ALA A 396 -5.84 13.31 -12.80
CA ALA A 396 -6.83 13.75 -13.78
C ALA A 396 -6.56 13.10 -15.16
N PHE A 397 -5.30 13.07 -15.60
CA PHE A 397 -4.90 12.36 -16.81
C PHE A 397 -5.23 10.87 -16.72
N ALA A 398 -4.88 10.19 -15.62
CA ALA A 398 -5.17 8.78 -15.43
C ALA A 398 -6.70 8.51 -15.47
N ALA A 399 -7.51 9.38 -14.87
CA ALA A 399 -8.97 9.30 -14.92
C ALA A 399 -9.49 9.39 -16.35
N VAL A 400 -9.03 10.38 -17.13
CA VAL A 400 -9.42 10.56 -18.54
C VAL A 400 -9.07 9.33 -19.37
N VAL A 401 -7.85 8.80 -19.22
CA VAL A 401 -7.41 7.63 -19.98
C VAL A 401 -8.22 6.39 -19.62
N VAL A 402 -8.32 6.05 -18.32
CA VAL A 402 -9.03 4.83 -17.88
C VAL A 402 -10.51 4.90 -18.24
N VAL A 403 -11.18 6.01 -17.92
CA VAL A 403 -12.61 6.18 -18.25
C VAL A 403 -12.82 6.25 -19.75
N GLY A 404 -11.94 6.91 -20.49
CA GLY A 404 -11.96 6.98 -21.95
C GLY A 404 -11.92 5.62 -22.62
N VAL A 405 -11.05 4.72 -22.14
CA VAL A 405 -10.97 3.32 -22.63
C VAL A 405 -12.29 2.57 -22.40
N TYR A 406 -12.93 2.76 -21.25
CA TYR A 406 -14.24 2.16 -20.98
C TYR A 406 -15.33 2.72 -21.90
N LEU A 407 -15.32 4.03 -22.18
CA LEU A 407 -16.29 4.65 -23.09
C LEU A 407 -16.13 4.17 -24.55
N LEU A 408 -14.89 4.06 -25.02
CA LEU A 408 -14.60 3.54 -26.35
C LEU A 408 -14.98 2.08 -26.51
N GLY A 409 -14.75 1.27 -25.47
CA GLY A 409 -15.17 -0.13 -25.44
C GLY A 409 -16.69 -0.31 -25.51
N ASP A 410 -17.46 0.58 -24.84
CA ASP A 410 -18.93 0.56 -24.89
C ASP A 410 -19.48 0.92 -26.27
N ARG A 411 -18.89 1.91 -26.96
CA ARG A 411 -19.30 2.31 -28.33
C ARG A 411 -19.11 1.18 -29.33
N ARG A 412 -17.94 0.51 -29.35
CA ARG A 412 -17.66 -0.61 -30.27
C ARG A 412 -18.64 -1.79 -30.10
N VAL A 413 -19.08 -2.05 -28.86
CA VAL A 413 -20.07 -3.08 -28.58
C VAL A 413 -21.43 -2.68 -29.11
N SER A 414 -21.83 -1.41 -28.97
CA SER A 414 -23.08 -0.88 -29.51
C SER A 414 -23.12 -0.95 -31.04
N ASP A 415 -22.00 -0.63 -31.69
CA ASP A 415 -21.89 -0.66 -33.15
C ASP A 415 -21.92 -2.10 -33.69
N SER A 416 -21.30 -3.07 -32.99
CA SER A 416 -21.33 -4.49 -33.37
C SER A 416 -22.69 -5.20 -33.17
N ILE A 417 -23.61 -4.57 -32.42
CA ILE A 417 -24.99 -5.09 -32.23
C ILE A 417 -25.93 -4.49 -33.27
N ARG A 418 -25.55 -3.34 -33.87
CA ARG A 418 -26.34 -2.64 -34.90
C ARG A 418 -25.99 -3.06 -36.32
N SER A 419 -24.82 -3.68 -36.51
CA SER A 419 -24.37 -4.30 -37.77
C SER A 419 -24.77 -5.79 -37.82
#